data_9bedccdacdba548b959680f655a190a8
#
_entry.id   9bedccdacdba548b959680f655a190a8
#
_cell.length_a   1.000
_cell.length_b   1.000
_cell.length_c   1.000
_cell.angle_alpha   90.00
_cell.angle_beta   90.00
_cell.angle_gamma   90.00
#
_symmetry.space_group_name_H-M   'P 1'
#
loop_
_entity.id
_entity.type
_entity.pdbx_description
1 polymer ?
#
loop_
_entity_poly.entity_id
_entity_poly.type
_entity_poly.pdbx_seq_one_letter_code
_entity_poly.pdbx_strand_id
1 'polypeptide(L)'
;LHGTVGAGKSEVIRRLANYARQRGDMVVIYDRSGEFVKSYYDPSIDKILNPLDARCAAWDLWKECLTQPDFDNTANTLIPMGTKEDPFWQGSGRTIFAEAAYLMRNDPNRSYSKLVDTLLSIKIEKLRTFLRNSPAANLVEEKIEKTAISIRAVLTNYVKAIRYL
;
A
#
# COMPACT_ATOMS: atom_id res chain seq x y z
N LEU A 1 -25.30 -11.79 5.32
CA LEU A 1 -26.54 -11.01 5.42
C LEU A 1 -26.93 -10.49 4.04
N HIS A 2 -28.10 -10.91 3.55
CA HIS A 2 -28.65 -10.45 2.28
C HIS A 2 -30.01 -9.77 2.51
N GLY A 3 -30.31 -8.69 1.79
CA GLY A 3 -31.56 -7.95 1.94
C GLY A 3 -31.53 -6.59 1.23
N THR A 4 -32.69 -6.05 0.92
CA THR A 4 -32.87 -4.73 0.30
C THR A 4 -32.47 -3.58 1.23
N VAL A 5 -32.41 -2.35 0.71
CA VAL A 5 -32.23 -1.15 1.53
C VAL A 5 -33.37 -1.05 2.53
N GLY A 6 -33.08 -0.75 3.80
CA GLY A 6 -34.09 -0.68 4.87
C GLY A 6 -34.42 -2.00 5.55
N ALA A 7 -33.88 -3.16 5.12
CA ALA A 7 -34.15 -4.46 5.73
C ALA A 7 -33.48 -4.72 7.10
N GLY A 8 -32.95 -3.69 7.77
CA GLY A 8 -32.34 -3.82 9.10
C GLY A 8 -30.96 -4.47 9.14
N LYS A 9 -30.27 -4.64 8.00
CA LYS A 9 -28.93 -5.27 7.94
C LYS A 9 -27.90 -4.57 8.84
N SER A 10 -27.84 -3.23 8.78
CA SER A 10 -26.90 -2.45 9.61
C SER A 10 -27.20 -2.63 11.10
N GLU A 11 -28.46 -2.79 11.49
CA GLU A 11 -28.82 -3.02 12.89
C GLU A 11 -28.34 -4.39 13.39
N VAL A 12 -28.44 -5.43 12.56
CA VAL A 12 -27.90 -6.74 12.90
C VAL A 12 -26.37 -6.69 13.03
N ILE A 13 -25.70 -6.01 12.10
CA ILE A 13 -24.24 -5.85 12.16
C ILE A 13 -23.82 -5.06 13.41
N ARG A 14 -24.55 -4.01 13.80
CA ARG A 14 -24.31 -3.26 15.04
C ARG A 14 -24.41 -4.14 16.28
N ARG A 15 -25.46 -4.98 16.36
CA ARG A 15 -25.63 -5.91 17.49
C ARG A 15 -24.50 -6.92 17.57
N LEU A 16 -24.08 -7.48 16.42
CA LEU A 16 -22.96 -8.41 16.37
C LEU A 16 -21.64 -7.74 16.76
N ALA A 17 -21.38 -6.51 16.27
CA ALA A 17 -20.18 -5.74 16.62
C ALA A 17 -20.16 -5.43 18.14
N ASN A 18 -21.29 -5.01 18.72
CA ASN A 18 -21.39 -4.79 20.17
C ASN A 18 -21.15 -6.07 20.98
N TYR A 19 -21.73 -7.18 20.55
CA TYR A 19 -21.51 -8.46 21.22
C TYR A 19 -20.06 -8.91 21.18
N ALA A 20 -19.42 -8.82 20.01
CA ALA A 20 -18.01 -9.13 19.85
C ALA A 20 -17.11 -8.20 20.71
N ARG A 21 -17.43 -6.90 20.77
CA ARG A 21 -16.72 -5.94 21.60
C ARG A 21 -16.83 -6.26 23.10
N GLN A 22 -18.03 -6.65 23.59
CA GLN A 22 -18.23 -7.06 24.97
C GLN A 22 -17.43 -8.31 25.35
N ARG A 23 -17.17 -9.19 24.38
CA ARG A 23 -16.32 -10.38 24.55
C ARG A 23 -14.82 -10.08 24.46
N GLY A 24 -14.41 -8.89 24.03
CA GLY A 24 -13.01 -8.55 23.76
C GLY A 24 -12.48 -9.15 22.45
N ASP A 25 -13.38 -9.54 21.54
CA ASP A 25 -12.98 -10.09 20.24
C ASP A 25 -12.42 -8.97 19.35
N MET A 26 -11.43 -9.31 18.52
CA MET A 26 -10.97 -8.40 17.46
C MET A 26 -12.01 -8.34 16.33
N VAL A 27 -12.44 -7.13 15.97
CA VAL A 27 -13.43 -6.89 14.92
C VAL A 27 -12.84 -6.00 13.84
N VAL A 28 -12.95 -6.40 12.59
CA VAL A 28 -12.58 -5.58 11.43
C VAL A 28 -13.86 -5.20 10.69
N ILE A 29 -14.11 -3.89 10.54
CA ILE A 29 -15.30 -3.35 9.88
C ILE A 29 -14.89 -2.57 8.64
N TYR A 30 -15.38 -2.97 7.47
CA TYR A 30 -15.32 -2.15 6.27
C TYR A 30 -16.50 -1.15 6.27
N ASP A 31 -16.21 0.09 6.71
CA ASP A 31 -17.21 1.15 6.86
C ASP A 31 -17.15 2.17 5.72
N ARG A 32 -17.85 1.88 4.62
CA ARG A 32 -17.88 2.77 3.45
C ARG A 32 -18.55 4.12 3.73
N SER A 33 -19.52 4.16 4.63
CA SER A 33 -20.34 5.34 4.92
C SER A 33 -19.83 6.18 6.10
N GLY A 34 -18.90 5.65 6.90
CA GLY A 34 -18.47 6.26 8.15
C GLY A 34 -19.48 6.13 9.30
N GLU A 35 -20.55 5.36 9.10
CA GLU A 35 -21.63 5.22 10.09
C GLU A 35 -21.17 4.50 11.35
N PHE A 36 -20.32 3.47 11.22
CA PHE A 36 -19.76 2.75 12.35
C PHE A 36 -18.70 3.58 13.07
N VAL A 37 -17.82 4.25 12.33
CA VAL A 37 -16.84 5.17 12.93
C VAL A 37 -17.53 6.25 13.73
N LYS A 38 -18.59 6.86 13.19
CA LYS A 38 -19.34 7.91 13.87
C LYS A 38 -19.97 7.45 15.19
N SER A 39 -20.43 6.18 15.25
CA SER A 39 -21.25 5.69 16.37
C SER A 39 -20.47 4.85 17.39
N TYR A 40 -19.35 4.23 16.98
CA TYR A 40 -18.68 3.21 17.79
C TYR A 40 -17.18 3.44 17.99
N TYR A 41 -16.57 4.37 17.25
CA TYR A 41 -15.13 4.60 17.37
C TYR A 41 -14.74 5.11 18.76
N ASP A 42 -13.85 4.37 19.41
CA ASP A 42 -13.22 4.71 20.67
C ASP A 42 -11.69 4.81 20.44
N PRO A 43 -11.09 6.01 20.49
CA PRO A 43 -9.67 6.20 20.21
C PRO A 43 -8.75 5.45 21.19
N SER A 44 -9.25 5.02 22.35
CA SER A 44 -8.45 4.28 23.32
C SER A 44 -8.20 2.83 22.94
N ILE A 45 -9.08 2.23 22.12
CA ILE A 45 -9.01 0.81 21.75
C ILE A 45 -9.10 0.55 20.25
N ASP A 46 -9.74 1.44 19.48
CA ASP A 46 -9.97 1.24 18.05
C ASP A 46 -8.91 1.92 17.20
N LYS A 47 -8.71 1.41 15.99
CA LYS A 47 -7.85 1.99 14.95
C LYS A 47 -8.66 2.24 13.69
N ILE A 48 -8.50 3.43 13.11
CA ILE A 48 -9.00 3.77 11.79
C ILE A 48 -7.87 3.54 10.78
N LEU A 49 -8.17 2.79 9.72
CA LEU A 49 -7.25 2.52 8.61
C LEU A 49 -7.80 3.20 7.35
N ASN A 50 -7.77 4.54 7.33
CA ASN A 50 -8.20 5.37 6.21
C ASN A 50 -7.24 6.55 6.05
N PRO A 51 -6.39 6.57 5.01
CA PRO A 51 -5.41 7.66 4.81
C PRO A 51 -6.01 9.06 4.69
N LEU A 52 -7.32 9.15 4.39
CA LEU A 52 -8.03 10.43 4.27
C LEU A 52 -8.65 10.90 5.59
N ASP A 53 -8.56 10.11 6.67
CA ASP A 53 -9.04 10.48 8.00
C ASP A 53 -7.87 10.93 8.86
N ALA A 54 -7.93 12.13 9.43
CA ALA A 54 -6.89 12.67 10.30
C ALA A 54 -6.58 11.80 11.55
N ARG A 55 -7.47 10.86 11.89
CA ARG A 55 -7.32 9.90 13.00
C ARG A 55 -6.74 8.55 12.52
N CYS A 56 -6.35 8.45 11.25
CA CYS A 56 -5.79 7.22 10.71
C CYS A 56 -4.59 6.76 11.53
N ALA A 57 -4.55 5.47 11.83
CA ALA A 57 -3.36 4.88 12.45
C ALA A 57 -2.17 5.03 11.48
N ALA A 58 -1.05 5.53 11.99
CA ALA A 58 0.17 5.65 11.20
C ALA A 58 0.68 4.26 10.82
N TRP A 59 0.88 4.06 9.52
CA TRP A 59 1.59 2.90 9.00
C TRP A 59 2.99 3.32 8.58
N ASP A 60 3.99 2.56 8.94
CA ASP A 60 5.37 2.82 8.57
C ASP A 60 5.97 1.56 7.92
N LEU A 61 6.12 1.62 6.59
CA LEU A 61 6.68 0.55 5.77
C LEU A 61 8.00 0.02 6.35
N TRP A 62 8.88 0.91 6.79
CA TRP A 62 10.21 0.54 7.26
C TRP A 62 10.26 0.07 8.71
N LYS A 63 9.17 0.23 9.47
CA LYS A 63 9.00 -0.44 10.76
C LYS A 63 8.43 -1.83 10.61
N GLU A 64 7.60 -2.04 9.59
CA GLU A 64 6.98 -3.33 9.29
C GLU A 64 7.92 -4.25 8.50
N CYS A 65 8.66 -3.70 7.53
CA CYS A 65 9.56 -4.45 6.65
C CYS A 65 10.99 -4.34 7.15
N LEU A 66 11.52 -5.41 7.71
CA LEU A 66 12.89 -5.48 8.26
C LEU A 66 13.85 -6.19 7.32
N THR A 67 13.37 -7.14 6.54
CA THR A 67 14.16 -7.99 5.63
C THR A 67 13.72 -7.78 4.18
N GLN A 68 14.57 -8.16 3.22
CA GLN A 68 14.22 -8.10 1.80
C GLN A 68 12.90 -8.84 1.48
N PRO A 69 12.65 -10.06 1.96
CA PRO A 69 11.37 -10.75 1.74
C PRO A 69 10.15 -9.98 2.24
N ASP A 70 10.27 -9.16 3.28
CA ASP A 70 9.15 -8.36 3.77
C ASP A 70 8.77 -7.27 2.74
N PHE A 71 9.78 -6.63 2.13
CA PHE A 71 9.55 -5.66 1.05
C PHE A 71 8.95 -6.33 -0.20
N ASP A 72 9.41 -7.54 -0.56
CA ASP A 72 8.86 -8.31 -1.67
C ASP A 72 7.40 -8.69 -1.41
N ASN A 73 7.05 -9.13 -0.21
CA ASN A 73 5.67 -9.44 0.17
C ASN A 73 4.78 -8.19 0.14
N THR A 74 5.29 -7.06 0.62
CA THR A 74 4.57 -5.79 0.56
C THR A 74 4.37 -5.35 -0.89
N ALA A 75 5.39 -5.45 -1.75
CA ALA A 75 5.28 -5.17 -3.17
C ALA A 75 4.22 -6.05 -3.86
N ASN A 76 4.16 -7.35 -3.50
CA ASN A 76 3.16 -8.28 -4.01
C ASN A 76 1.73 -7.88 -3.62
N THR A 77 1.56 -7.35 -2.42
CA THR A 77 0.25 -6.88 -1.91
C THR A 77 -0.18 -5.58 -2.59
N LEU A 78 0.75 -4.63 -2.74
CA LEU A 78 0.45 -3.31 -3.32
C LEU A 78 0.24 -3.36 -4.85
N ILE A 79 0.92 -4.26 -5.53
CA ILE A 79 0.88 -4.41 -6.99
C ILE A 79 0.36 -5.82 -7.31
N PRO A 80 -0.95 -6.06 -7.25
CA PRO A 80 -1.50 -7.39 -7.52
C PRO A 80 -1.30 -7.80 -8.98
N MET A 81 -1.11 -9.09 -9.22
CA MET A 81 -1.06 -9.63 -10.59
C MET A 81 -2.46 -9.61 -11.19
N GLY A 82 -2.61 -8.96 -12.34
CA GLY A 82 -3.82 -9.02 -13.14
C GLY A 82 -3.97 -10.38 -13.83
N THR A 83 -5.21 -10.84 -14.01
CA THR A 83 -5.50 -12.12 -14.68
C THR A 83 -5.39 -12.04 -16.22
N LYS A 84 -5.40 -10.82 -16.77
CA LYS A 84 -5.43 -10.57 -18.23
C LYS A 84 -4.23 -9.80 -18.76
N GLU A 85 -3.32 -9.39 -17.89
CA GLU A 85 -2.14 -8.59 -18.25
C GLU A 85 -0.89 -9.47 -18.29
N ASP A 86 0.11 -9.06 -19.08
CA ASP A 86 1.42 -9.72 -19.11
C ASP A 86 2.07 -9.60 -17.72
N PRO A 87 2.38 -10.74 -17.06
CA PRO A 87 2.98 -10.77 -15.73
C PRO A 87 4.31 -10.01 -15.63
N PHE A 88 4.99 -9.79 -16.74
CA PHE A 88 6.27 -9.07 -16.81
C PHE A 88 6.16 -7.66 -16.22
N TRP A 89 5.11 -6.93 -16.53
CA TRP A 89 4.97 -5.52 -16.15
C TRP A 89 4.77 -5.35 -14.64
N GLN A 90 3.84 -6.11 -14.05
CA GLN A 90 3.61 -6.08 -12.61
C GLN A 90 4.79 -6.68 -11.85
N GLY A 91 5.37 -7.78 -12.33
CA GLY A 91 6.55 -8.39 -11.74
C GLY A 91 7.74 -7.42 -11.69
N SER A 92 8.01 -6.75 -12.81
CA SER A 92 9.07 -5.73 -12.87
C SER A 92 8.78 -4.54 -11.94
N GLY A 93 7.52 -4.08 -11.89
CA GLY A 93 7.09 -3.02 -10.97
C GLY A 93 7.31 -3.42 -9.51
N ARG A 94 6.96 -4.65 -9.12
CA ARG A 94 7.20 -5.18 -7.77
C ARG A 94 8.68 -5.15 -7.42
N THR A 95 9.53 -5.66 -8.32
CA THR A 95 10.98 -5.68 -8.10
C THR A 95 11.53 -4.27 -7.92
N ILE A 96 11.18 -3.32 -8.78
CA ILE A 96 11.64 -1.93 -8.65
C ILE A 96 11.14 -1.29 -7.35
N PHE A 97 9.89 -1.51 -6.95
CA PHE A 97 9.34 -0.98 -5.71
C PHE A 97 10.05 -1.57 -4.48
N ALA A 98 10.16 -2.88 -4.40
CA ALA A 98 10.79 -3.58 -3.27
C ALA A 98 12.24 -3.15 -3.08
N GLU A 99 13.01 -3.13 -4.17
CA GLU A 99 14.42 -2.70 -4.14
C GLU A 99 14.58 -1.23 -3.75
N ALA A 100 13.75 -0.34 -4.30
CA ALA A 100 13.81 1.08 -3.96
C ALA A 100 13.49 1.31 -2.48
N ALA A 101 12.45 0.68 -1.96
CA ALA A 101 12.07 0.76 -0.56
C ALA A 101 13.16 0.17 0.36
N TYR A 102 13.72 -0.97 0.00
CA TYR A 102 14.80 -1.62 0.74
C TYR A 102 16.07 -0.77 0.77
N LEU A 103 16.51 -0.22 -0.35
CA LEU A 103 17.68 0.66 -0.41
C LEU A 103 17.48 1.94 0.42
N MET A 104 16.25 2.44 0.48
CA MET A 104 15.90 3.66 1.23
C MET A 104 15.79 3.43 2.75
N ARG A 105 15.78 2.18 3.23
CA ARG A 105 15.58 1.86 4.66
C ARG A 105 16.56 2.53 5.62
N ASN A 106 17.79 2.74 5.17
CA ASN A 106 18.86 3.35 5.97
C ASN A 106 18.98 4.86 5.77
N ASP A 107 18.13 5.47 4.94
CA ASP A 107 18.13 6.91 4.72
C ASP A 107 17.42 7.61 5.89
N PRO A 108 18.11 8.49 6.65
CA PRO A 108 17.49 9.21 7.77
C PRO A 108 16.35 10.15 7.34
N ASN A 109 16.35 10.55 6.06
CA ASN A 109 15.32 11.40 5.46
C ASN A 109 14.32 10.59 4.62
N ARG A 110 14.20 9.28 4.86
CA ARG A 110 13.23 8.45 4.16
C ARG A 110 11.80 8.91 4.44
N SER A 111 10.99 8.91 3.42
CA SER A 111 9.56 9.21 3.50
C SER A 111 8.83 8.60 2.33
N TYR A 112 7.52 8.45 2.45
CA TYR A 112 6.68 7.99 1.35
C TYR A 112 6.74 8.93 0.15
N SER A 113 6.74 10.25 0.39
CA SER A 113 6.90 11.22 -0.68
C SER A 113 8.21 11.02 -1.43
N LYS A 114 9.33 10.86 -0.71
CA LYS A 114 10.63 10.59 -1.32
C LYS A 114 10.67 9.28 -2.10
N LEU A 115 10.06 8.22 -1.56
CA LEU A 115 9.95 6.92 -2.25
C LEU A 115 9.16 7.06 -3.54
N VAL A 116 7.98 7.67 -3.48
CA VAL A 116 7.13 7.90 -4.67
C VAL A 116 7.82 8.80 -5.69
N ASP A 117 8.49 9.86 -5.26
CA ASP A 117 9.25 10.74 -6.15
C ASP A 117 10.42 10.02 -6.82
N THR A 118 11.13 9.17 -6.07
CA THR A 118 12.20 8.33 -6.62
C THR A 118 11.68 7.36 -7.67
N LEU A 119 10.55 6.74 -7.42
CA LEU A 119 9.97 5.77 -8.34
C LEU A 119 9.34 6.42 -9.58
N LEU A 120 8.61 7.53 -9.41
CA LEU A 120 7.72 8.05 -10.44
C LEU A 120 8.20 9.38 -11.07
N SER A 121 8.94 10.22 -10.34
CA SER A 121 9.15 11.61 -10.73
C SER A 121 10.57 11.94 -11.18
N ILE A 122 11.60 11.31 -10.59
CA ILE A 122 12.99 11.61 -10.97
C ILE A 122 13.31 11.15 -12.41
N LYS A 123 14.31 11.76 -13.02
CA LYS A 123 14.80 11.34 -14.34
C LYS A 123 15.24 9.87 -14.30
N ILE A 124 15.06 9.16 -15.41
CA ILE A 124 15.35 7.71 -15.48
C ILE A 124 16.83 7.41 -15.20
N GLU A 125 17.74 8.28 -15.58
CA GLU A 125 19.17 8.15 -15.31
C GLU A 125 19.48 8.20 -13.80
N LYS A 126 18.74 9.02 -13.05
CA LYS A 126 18.85 9.09 -11.59
C LYS A 126 18.30 7.82 -10.93
N LEU A 127 17.19 7.31 -11.43
CA LEU A 127 16.62 6.03 -10.96
C LEU A 127 17.60 4.88 -11.25
N ARG A 128 18.19 4.84 -12.43
CA ARG A 128 19.23 3.88 -12.81
C ARG A 128 20.42 3.94 -11.86
N THR A 129 20.91 5.15 -11.54
CA THR A 129 22.01 5.33 -10.60
C THR A 129 21.62 4.86 -9.20
N PHE A 130 20.40 5.12 -8.76
CA PHE A 130 19.91 4.72 -7.46
C PHE A 130 19.79 3.18 -7.33
N LEU A 131 19.35 2.49 -8.37
CA LEU A 131 19.15 1.04 -8.41
C LEU A 131 20.38 0.24 -8.85
N ARG A 132 21.50 0.88 -9.18
CA ARG A 132 22.66 0.29 -9.86
C ARG A 132 23.20 -1.01 -9.24
N ASN A 133 23.14 -1.14 -7.92
CA ASN A 133 23.66 -2.30 -7.18
C ASN A 133 22.54 -3.19 -6.64
N SER A 134 21.40 -3.22 -7.30
CA SER A 134 20.26 -4.06 -6.91
C SER A 134 19.81 -4.96 -8.04
N PRO A 135 19.04 -6.02 -7.76
CA PRO A 135 18.41 -6.85 -8.79
C PRO A 135 17.54 -6.07 -9.79
N ALA A 136 17.03 -4.91 -9.40
CA ALA A 136 16.25 -4.04 -10.29
C ALA A 136 17.09 -3.28 -11.32
N ALA A 137 18.42 -3.30 -11.24
CA ALA A 137 19.30 -2.57 -12.15
C ALA A 137 19.03 -2.90 -13.62
N ASN A 138 18.85 -4.20 -13.93
CA ASN A 138 18.60 -4.67 -15.30
C ASN A 138 17.27 -4.18 -15.87
N LEU A 139 16.30 -3.79 -15.03
CA LEU A 139 14.98 -3.31 -15.47
C LEU A 139 15.00 -1.82 -15.87
N VAL A 140 16.08 -1.12 -15.61
CA VAL A 140 16.24 0.33 -15.85
C VAL A 140 17.47 0.66 -16.68
N GLU A 141 18.08 -0.32 -17.35
CA GLU A 141 19.23 -0.13 -18.23
C GLU A 141 18.91 0.83 -19.38
N GLU A 142 19.95 1.52 -19.87
CA GLU A 142 19.82 2.48 -20.97
C GLU A 142 19.29 1.83 -22.26
N LYS A 143 19.72 0.59 -22.53
CA LYS A 143 19.29 -0.15 -23.73
C LYS A 143 17.79 -0.42 -23.77
N ILE A 144 17.10 -0.40 -22.62
CA ILE A 144 15.67 -0.68 -22.49
C ILE A 144 14.90 0.48 -21.86
N GLU A 145 15.32 1.71 -22.09
CA GLU A 145 14.70 2.90 -21.48
C GLU A 145 13.20 2.98 -21.74
N LYS A 146 12.72 2.64 -22.92
CA LYS A 146 11.28 2.58 -23.24
C LYS A 146 10.54 1.59 -22.34
N THR A 147 11.15 0.44 -22.05
CA THR A 147 10.62 -0.57 -21.13
C THR A 147 10.57 -0.02 -19.71
N ALA A 148 11.63 0.64 -19.25
CA ALA A 148 11.68 1.27 -17.93
C ALA A 148 10.57 2.35 -17.75
N ILE A 149 10.32 3.15 -18.79
CA ILE A 149 9.21 4.12 -18.81
C ILE A 149 7.85 3.42 -18.69
N SER A 150 7.66 2.32 -19.40
CA SER A 150 6.41 1.54 -19.35
C SER A 150 6.19 0.91 -17.98
N ILE A 151 7.23 0.35 -17.35
CA ILE A 151 7.17 -0.18 -15.98
C ILE A 151 6.80 0.95 -14.99
N ARG A 152 7.36 2.14 -15.15
CA ARG A 152 7.02 3.31 -14.33
C ARG A 152 5.55 3.71 -14.49
N ALA A 153 4.99 3.62 -15.69
CA ALA A 153 3.56 3.87 -15.91
C ALA A 153 2.69 2.87 -15.13
N VAL A 154 3.07 1.59 -15.11
CA VAL A 154 2.39 0.57 -14.28
C VAL A 154 2.51 0.90 -12.80
N LEU A 155 3.72 1.20 -12.30
CA LEU A 155 3.94 1.62 -10.92
C LEU A 155 3.06 2.80 -10.51
N THR A 156 2.88 3.78 -11.40
CA THR A 156 2.04 4.95 -11.11
C THR A 156 0.62 4.55 -10.73
N ASN A 157 0.05 3.52 -11.33
CA ASN A 157 -1.32 3.10 -11.04
C ASN A 157 -1.49 2.53 -9.63
N TYR A 158 -0.45 1.92 -9.08
CA TYR A 158 -0.51 1.20 -7.82
C TYR A 158 0.09 1.98 -6.64
N VAL A 159 1.22 2.64 -6.85
CA VAL A 159 1.98 3.21 -5.71
C VAL A 159 1.75 4.70 -5.45
N LYS A 160 1.11 5.44 -6.37
CA LYS A 160 0.85 6.88 -6.17
C LYS A 160 0.06 7.19 -4.89
N ALA A 161 -0.81 6.29 -4.45
CA ALA A 161 -1.64 6.46 -3.27
C ALA A 161 -0.86 6.39 -1.95
N ILE A 162 0.32 5.76 -1.94
CA ILE A 162 1.19 5.66 -0.76
C ILE A 162 1.65 7.06 -0.29
N ARG A 163 1.65 8.05 -1.17
CA ARG A 163 1.99 9.44 -0.82
C ARG A 163 1.09 10.01 0.28
N TYR A 164 -0.11 9.49 0.46
CA TYR A 164 -1.08 9.97 1.44
C TYR A 164 -0.98 9.25 2.80
N LEU A 165 -0.05 8.30 2.95
CA LEU A 165 0.29 7.64 4.20
C LEU A 165 1.35 8.44 4.95
#